data_5922ac78400a996df89c44d9bd4c1c63
#
_entry.id   5922ac78400a996df89c44d9bd4c1c63
#
_cell.length_a   1.000
_cell.length_b   1.000
_cell.length_c   1.000
_cell.angle_alpha   90.00
_cell.angle_beta   90.00
_cell.angle_gamma   90.00
#
_symmetry.space_group_name_H-M   'P 1'
#
loop_
_entity.id
_entity.type
_entity.pdbx_description
1 polymer ?
#
loop_
_entity_poly.entity_id
_entity_poly.type
_entity_poly.pdbx_seq_one_letter_code
_entity_poly.pdbx_strand_id
1 'polypeptide(L)'
;MKTKIYLLFITTLFFCAGCGNKSGGQKQESVSAAKDTYVNPMFPEGADPSALFHNGKYYYTHGTEDKIMLWETSDITDMAHAVCKIVWKPQDPSNSCHLWAPEIHYINDKWYIYYAADDGNTDNHQLYVLENSSPDPMEGKFEMKGSIITNPEWNWGIQATTFEHKGVRYLAWSGWPKRRTNAETQCIYIARMKNPWTLDSPRVLISKPEYEWERQWVNPDGSRTAYPIYVNEGPQFFHSKDNKTLILYYAASGSWSPYYCVGMLTADAESDLLDPASWTKSSVPVFQQSLENEVYGPGGLSFVPSPDGTEWYMIYHARQVTNGDTGSPETRNPRIQKIGWDAHGMPDLGIPVRAGGTLPKPSGTLLK
;
A
#
# COMPACT_ATOMS: atom_id res chain seq x y z
N MET A 1 -5.91 -62.31 -6.95
CA MET A 1 -7.18 -62.76 -7.58
C MET A 1 -7.83 -61.51 -8.22
N LYS A 2 -7.99 -61.58 -9.54
CA LYS A 2 -8.58 -60.53 -10.38
C LYS A 2 -10.10 -60.69 -10.38
N THR A 3 -10.86 -59.64 -10.23
CA THR A 3 -12.27 -59.66 -10.66
C THR A 3 -12.58 -58.33 -11.38
N LYS A 4 -12.79 -58.48 -12.69
CA LYS A 4 -13.33 -57.42 -13.57
C LYS A 4 -14.84 -57.49 -13.53
N ILE A 5 -15.50 -56.37 -13.47
CA ILE A 5 -16.93 -56.22 -13.75
C ILE A 5 -17.11 -55.26 -14.93
N TYR A 6 -17.82 -55.72 -15.94
CA TYR A 6 -18.11 -55.06 -17.20
C TYR A 6 -19.36 -54.16 -17.09
N LEU A 7 -19.27 -53.03 -17.78
CA LEU A 7 -20.31 -52.06 -17.99
C LEU A 7 -21.26 -52.49 -19.12
N LEU A 8 -22.56 -52.31 -18.94
CA LEU A 8 -23.56 -52.55 -19.99
C LEU A 8 -24.15 -51.21 -20.40
N PHE A 9 -24.02 -50.86 -21.68
CA PHE A 9 -24.67 -49.73 -22.34
C PHE A 9 -26.12 -50.14 -22.73
N ILE A 10 -27.07 -49.24 -22.47
CA ILE A 10 -28.40 -49.32 -23.11
C ILE A 10 -28.67 -47.98 -23.77
N THR A 11 -28.65 -47.99 -25.09
CA THR A 11 -29.14 -46.93 -25.98
C THR A 11 -30.62 -47.08 -26.21
N THR A 12 -31.39 -46.02 -26.00
CA THR A 12 -32.79 -45.98 -26.47
C THR A 12 -33.00 -44.71 -27.32
N LEU A 13 -33.13 -44.93 -28.62
CA LEU A 13 -33.61 -43.92 -29.56
C LEU A 13 -35.16 -43.83 -29.45
N PHE A 14 -35.67 -42.61 -29.40
CA PHE A 14 -37.07 -42.32 -29.78
C PHE A 14 -37.06 -41.16 -30.78
N PHE A 15 -37.52 -41.45 -31.97
CA PHE A 15 -37.96 -40.51 -32.99
C PHE A 15 -39.42 -40.17 -32.73
N CYS A 16 -39.79 -38.92 -32.74
CA CYS A 16 -41.11 -38.47 -33.18
C CYS A 16 -41.02 -37.09 -33.80
N ALA A 17 -41.49 -37.05 -35.03
CA ALA A 17 -41.65 -35.83 -35.83
C ALA A 17 -42.94 -35.11 -35.48
N GLY A 18 -42.93 -33.78 -35.68
CA GLY A 18 -44.16 -33.14 -36.04
C GLY A 18 -44.44 -31.74 -35.55
N CYS A 19 -44.46 -30.84 -36.51
CA CYS A 19 -45.28 -29.61 -36.60
C CYS A 19 -44.75 -28.33 -35.97
N GLY A 20 -44.51 -27.39 -36.86
CA GLY A 20 -44.07 -26.03 -36.61
C GLY A 20 -45.10 -25.12 -35.94
N ASN A 21 -44.55 -24.12 -35.30
CA ASN A 21 -45.21 -22.82 -35.19
C ASN A 21 -44.16 -21.70 -35.13
N LYS A 22 -44.34 -20.73 -36.00
CA LYS A 22 -43.57 -19.48 -36.02
C LYS A 22 -43.93 -18.64 -34.82
N SER A 23 -42.99 -18.30 -33.97
CA SER A 23 -43.12 -17.15 -33.10
C SER A 23 -41.74 -16.54 -32.84
N GLY A 24 -41.69 -15.26 -33.09
CA GLY A 24 -40.74 -14.20 -32.79
C GLY A 24 -39.42 -14.56 -32.12
N GLY A 25 -38.35 -14.40 -32.86
CA GLY A 25 -37.03 -14.33 -32.27
C GLY A 25 -36.88 -13.11 -31.37
N GLN A 26 -37.01 -13.30 -30.06
CA GLN A 26 -36.37 -12.41 -29.13
C GLN A 26 -34.88 -12.69 -29.21
N LYS A 27 -34.15 -11.81 -29.88
CA LYS A 27 -32.72 -11.66 -29.64
C LYS A 27 -32.59 -11.36 -28.15
N GLN A 28 -32.15 -12.32 -27.41
CA GLN A 28 -31.57 -12.11 -26.12
C GLN A 28 -30.26 -11.34 -26.38
N GLU A 29 -30.34 -9.99 -26.41
CA GLU A 29 -29.17 -9.14 -26.22
C GLU A 29 -28.65 -9.51 -24.85
N SER A 30 -27.55 -10.26 -24.82
CA SER A 30 -26.65 -10.30 -23.71
C SER A 30 -26.03 -8.89 -23.62
N VAL A 31 -26.74 -7.99 -22.97
CA VAL A 31 -26.12 -6.76 -22.46
C VAL A 31 -25.07 -7.27 -21.47
N SER A 32 -23.83 -7.35 -21.94
CA SER A 32 -22.68 -7.33 -21.07
C SER A 32 -22.83 -6.03 -20.29
N ALA A 33 -23.45 -6.10 -19.13
CA ALA A 33 -23.43 -4.98 -18.20
C ALA A 33 -21.96 -4.65 -17.98
N ALA A 34 -21.51 -3.50 -18.49
CA ALA A 34 -20.22 -2.96 -18.17
C ALA A 34 -20.12 -3.03 -16.66
N LYS A 35 -19.08 -3.67 -16.13
CA LYS A 35 -18.98 -3.94 -14.70
C LYS A 35 -18.66 -2.63 -14.00
N ASP A 36 -19.65 -1.95 -13.46
CA ASP A 36 -19.51 -0.78 -12.59
C ASP A 36 -18.90 -1.15 -11.24
N THR A 37 -18.30 -2.35 -11.14
CA THR A 37 -17.83 -2.94 -9.90
C THR A 37 -16.46 -3.58 -10.08
N TYR A 38 -15.73 -3.70 -8.95
CA TYR A 38 -14.47 -4.42 -8.87
C TYR A 38 -14.44 -5.32 -7.64
N VAL A 39 -13.40 -6.14 -7.52
CA VAL A 39 -13.14 -7.01 -6.36
C VAL A 39 -11.69 -6.88 -5.90
N ASN A 40 -11.48 -6.99 -4.59
CA ASN A 40 -10.15 -7.14 -4.00
C ASN A 40 -9.74 -8.62 -3.93
N PRO A 41 -8.42 -8.94 -3.92
CA PRO A 41 -7.30 -8.01 -3.99
C PRO A 41 -6.99 -7.52 -5.41
N MET A 42 -6.22 -6.42 -5.52
CA MET A 42 -5.74 -5.86 -6.79
C MET A 42 -4.71 -6.78 -7.48
N PHE A 43 -3.88 -7.46 -6.67
CA PHE A 43 -2.89 -8.48 -7.07
C PHE A 43 -2.94 -9.65 -6.08
N PRO A 44 -2.53 -10.86 -6.50
CA PRO A 44 -2.45 -12.01 -5.60
C PRO A 44 -1.49 -11.80 -4.43
N GLU A 45 -0.40 -11.08 -4.67
CA GLU A 45 0.64 -10.75 -3.69
C GLU A 45 1.18 -9.34 -3.96
N GLY A 46 1.76 -8.74 -2.95
CA GLY A 46 2.38 -7.42 -3.01
C GLY A 46 2.26 -6.69 -1.67
N ALA A 47 3.38 -6.14 -1.21
CA ALA A 47 3.47 -5.38 0.01
C ALA A 47 3.70 -3.90 -0.27
N ASP A 48 3.32 -3.03 0.67
CA ASP A 48 3.61 -1.60 0.64
C ASP A 48 3.22 -0.95 -0.70
N PRO A 49 1.93 -1.02 -1.08
CA PRO A 49 1.45 -0.43 -2.32
C PRO A 49 1.53 1.10 -2.29
N SER A 50 1.97 1.68 -3.39
CA SER A 50 1.93 3.12 -3.60
C SER A 50 1.33 3.46 -4.94
N ALA A 51 0.52 4.51 -5.01
CA ALA A 51 -0.04 4.99 -6.26
C ALA A 51 -0.14 6.52 -6.28
N LEU A 52 -0.01 7.07 -7.48
CA LEU A 52 -0.21 8.49 -7.75
C LEU A 52 -1.14 8.65 -8.95
N PHE A 53 -2.13 9.54 -8.83
CA PHE A 53 -2.97 9.95 -9.95
C PHE A 53 -2.43 11.24 -10.57
N HIS A 54 -2.10 11.19 -11.86
CA HIS A 54 -1.57 12.34 -12.59
C HIS A 54 -2.03 12.32 -14.05
N ASN A 55 -2.53 13.44 -14.54
CA ASN A 55 -2.97 13.62 -15.95
C ASN A 55 -3.91 12.51 -16.46
N GLY A 56 -4.90 12.11 -15.62
CA GLY A 56 -5.92 11.11 -16.00
C GLY A 56 -5.44 9.66 -15.93
N LYS A 57 -4.26 9.40 -15.38
CA LYS A 57 -3.68 8.06 -15.21
C LYS A 57 -3.26 7.83 -13.76
N TYR A 58 -3.34 6.58 -13.34
CA TYR A 58 -2.74 6.10 -12.10
C TYR A 58 -1.41 5.44 -12.42
N TYR A 59 -0.41 5.78 -11.65
CA TYR A 59 0.90 5.13 -11.63
C TYR A 59 1.02 4.38 -10.31
N TYR A 60 1.17 3.08 -10.38
CA TYR A 60 1.14 2.18 -9.22
C TYR A 60 2.44 1.40 -9.11
N THR A 61 2.88 1.15 -7.88
CA THR A 61 4.03 0.29 -7.56
C THR A 61 3.81 -0.43 -6.23
N HIS A 62 4.54 -1.52 -6.00
CA HIS A 62 4.64 -2.23 -4.71
C HIS A 62 6.00 -2.91 -4.59
N GLY A 63 6.34 -3.43 -3.42
CA GLY A 63 7.59 -4.15 -3.17
C GLY A 63 7.72 -5.42 -4.04
N THR A 64 8.88 -5.59 -4.68
CA THR A 64 9.19 -6.73 -5.56
C THR A 64 10.59 -7.30 -5.33
N GLU A 65 11.25 -6.95 -4.20
CA GLU A 65 12.52 -7.45 -3.67
C GLU A 65 13.79 -7.11 -4.47
N ASP A 66 13.81 -7.28 -5.81
CA ASP A 66 15.03 -7.18 -6.62
C ASP A 66 15.00 -6.10 -7.72
N LYS A 67 13.85 -5.43 -7.87
CA LYS A 67 13.61 -4.42 -8.91
C LYS A 67 12.49 -3.48 -8.49
N ILE A 68 12.28 -2.41 -9.24
CA ILE A 68 11.10 -1.57 -9.12
C ILE A 68 10.29 -1.69 -10.41
N MET A 69 9.03 -2.07 -10.24
CA MET A 69 8.05 -2.17 -11.31
C MET A 69 7.07 -1.01 -11.18
N LEU A 70 6.64 -0.48 -12.32
CA LEU A 70 5.62 0.56 -12.39
C LEU A 70 4.50 0.09 -13.30
N TRP A 71 3.26 0.25 -12.85
CA TRP A 71 2.05 -0.02 -13.61
C TRP A 71 1.35 1.30 -13.91
N GLU A 72 0.90 1.44 -15.15
CA GLU A 72 0.09 2.57 -15.61
C GLU A 72 -1.30 2.10 -16.01
N THR A 73 -2.33 2.77 -15.52
CA THR A 73 -3.72 2.49 -15.88
C THR A 73 -4.60 3.74 -15.76
N SER A 74 -5.70 3.80 -16.49
CA SER A 74 -6.78 4.79 -16.28
C SER A 74 -7.84 4.31 -15.28
N ASP A 75 -7.78 3.03 -14.87
CA ASP A 75 -8.69 2.40 -13.91
C ASP A 75 -7.88 1.63 -12.87
N ILE A 76 -7.68 2.23 -11.71
CA ILE A 76 -6.89 1.65 -10.61
C ILE A 76 -7.48 0.32 -10.09
N THR A 77 -8.72 0.02 -10.40
CA THR A 77 -9.40 -1.21 -10.00
C THR A 77 -9.27 -2.32 -11.04
N ASP A 78 -8.65 -2.04 -12.20
CA ASP A 78 -8.41 -3.00 -13.30
C ASP A 78 -6.90 -3.15 -13.58
N MET A 79 -6.17 -3.64 -12.58
CA MET A 79 -4.72 -3.81 -12.68
C MET A 79 -4.31 -4.94 -13.63
N ALA A 80 -5.23 -5.85 -13.96
CA ALA A 80 -4.97 -6.93 -14.93
C ALA A 80 -4.70 -6.40 -16.35
N HIS A 81 -5.23 -5.23 -16.69
CA HIS A 81 -5.04 -4.57 -17.97
C HIS A 81 -4.09 -3.37 -17.91
N ALA A 82 -3.43 -3.14 -16.77
CA ALA A 82 -2.44 -2.08 -16.63
C ALA A 82 -1.18 -2.38 -17.45
N VAL A 83 -0.61 -1.34 -18.05
CA VAL A 83 0.71 -1.44 -18.70
C VAL A 83 1.78 -1.51 -17.62
N CYS A 84 2.64 -2.52 -17.67
CA CYS A 84 3.66 -2.77 -16.66
C CYS A 84 5.06 -2.64 -17.25
N LYS A 85 5.99 -2.03 -16.50
CA LYS A 85 7.39 -1.88 -16.88
C LYS A 85 8.30 -2.03 -15.67
N ILE A 86 9.44 -2.71 -15.84
CA ILE A 86 10.57 -2.60 -14.90
C ILE A 86 11.22 -1.24 -15.15
N VAL A 87 11.11 -0.33 -14.20
CA VAL A 87 11.66 1.04 -14.31
C VAL A 87 13.03 1.19 -13.67
N TRP A 88 13.36 0.28 -12.74
CA TRP A 88 14.66 0.25 -12.08
C TRP A 88 15.09 -1.16 -11.72
N LYS A 89 16.38 -1.43 -11.94
CA LYS A 89 17.08 -2.60 -11.42
C LYS A 89 18.47 -2.15 -10.95
N PRO A 90 18.77 -2.23 -9.65
CA PRO A 90 20.05 -1.74 -9.13
C PRO A 90 21.22 -2.56 -9.70
N GLN A 91 22.37 -1.88 -9.84
CA GLN A 91 23.60 -2.46 -10.32
C GLN A 91 24.70 -2.45 -9.24
N ASP A 92 24.53 -1.61 -8.21
CA ASP A 92 25.49 -1.49 -7.12
C ASP A 92 25.15 -2.51 -6.03
N PRO A 93 26.08 -3.41 -5.66
CA PRO A 93 25.85 -4.41 -4.61
C PRO A 93 25.45 -3.81 -3.26
N SER A 94 25.83 -2.55 -2.97
CA SER A 94 25.49 -1.91 -1.70
C SER A 94 24.01 -1.59 -1.51
N ASN A 95 23.21 -1.67 -2.59
CA ASN A 95 21.78 -1.35 -2.57
C ASN A 95 20.95 -2.25 -3.52
N SER A 96 21.39 -3.47 -3.73
CA SER A 96 20.78 -4.39 -4.71
C SER A 96 19.87 -5.46 -4.12
N CYS A 97 19.72 -5.48 -2.79
CA CYS A 97 18.89 -6.45 -2.08
C CYS A 97 17.76 -5.75 -1.35
N HIS A 98 16.68 -6.52 -1.12
CA HIS A 98 15.53 -6.12 -0.31
C HIS A 98 15.01 -4.72 -0.69
N LEU A 99 14.62 -4.55 -1.97
CA LEU A 99 14.04 -3.29 -2.45
C LEU A 99 12.61 -3.17 -1.92
N TRP A 100 12.46 -2.48 -0.79
CA TRP A 100 11.20 -2.39 -0.06
C TRP A 100 10.50 -1.05 -0.28
N ALA A 101 9.18 -1.09 -0.24
CA ALA A 101 8.26 0.03 -0.17
C ALA A 101 8.58 1.16 -1.17
N PRO A 102 8.62 0.89 -2.48
CA PRO A 102 8.77 1.95 -3.45
C PRO A 102 7.54 2.87 -3.42
N GLU A 103 7.78 4.17 -3.36
CA GLU A 103 6.73 5.19 -3.36
C GLU A 103 6.97 6.21 -4.47
N ILE A 104 5.98 6.40 -5.37
CA ILE A 104 6.08 7.29 -6.53
C ILE A 104 5.53 8.67 -6.24
N HIS A 105 6.27 9.70 -6.66
CA HIS A 105 5.91 11.11 -6.52
C HIS A 105 6.16 11.91 -7.80
N TYR A 106 5.40 12.98 -8.00
CA TYR A 106 5.62 13.97 -9.03
C TYR A 106 5.91 15.32 -8.37
N ILE A 107 7.13 15.85 -8.55
CA ILE A 107 7.64 17.01 -7.85
C ILE A 107 8.39 17.91 -8.84
N ASN A 108 8.01 19.18 -8.97
CA ASN A 108 8.67 20.14 -9.85
C ASN A 108 8.89 19.60 -11.27
N ASP A 109 7.81 19.10 -11.88
CA ASP A 109 7.77 18.55 -13.24
C ASP A 109 8.68 17.35 -13.49
N LYS A 110 9.00 16.59 -12.43
CA LYS A 110 9.79 15.36 -12.49
C LYS A 110 9.17 14.27 -11.62
N TRP A 111 9.48 13.04 -11.99
CA TRP A 111 9.07 11.85 -11.25
C TRP A 111 10.17 11.40 -10.32
N TYR A 112 9.78 11.00 -9.11
CA TYR A 112 10.66 10.46 -8.11
C TYR A 112 10.10 9.15 -7.57
N ILE A 113 11.00 8.19 -7.30
CA ILE A 113 10.66 6.98 -6.54
C ILE A 113 11.57 6.93 -5.34
N TYR A 114 10.97 6.93 -4.15
CA TYR A 114 11.64 6.66 -2.89
C TYR A 114 11.50 5.17 -2.59
N TYR A 115 12.57 4.53 -2.14
CA TYR A 115 12.54 3.13 -1.74
C TYR A 115 13.65 2.85 -0.73
N ALA A 116 13.55 1.72 -0.02
CA ALA A 116 14.62 1.25 0.84
C ALA A 116 15.34 0.07 0.18
N ALA A 117 16.64 -0.04 0.39
CA ALA A 117 17.44 -1.18 -0.05
C ALA A 117 18.67 -1.36 0.83
N ASP A 118 19.32 -2.51 0.70
CA ASP A 118 20.53 -2.87 1.42
C ASP A 118 21.50 -3.74 0.57
N ASP A 119 22.58 -4.22 1.21
CA ASP A 119 23.62 -5.05 0.63
C ASP A 119 23.42 -6.56 0.87
N GLY A 120 22.20 -6.98 1.26
CA GLY A 120 21.89 -8.34 1.70
C GLY A 120 21.80 -8.48 3.22
N ASN A 121 22.11 -7.41 3.96
CA ASN A 121 21.93 -7.33 5.40
C ASN A 121 20.94 -6.22 5.75
N THR A 122 19.77 -6.57 6.26
CA THR A 122 18.72 -5.62 6.59
C THR A 122 19.10 -4.59 7.66
N ASP A 123 20.15 -4.82 8.43
CA ASP A 123 20.72 -3.80 9.33
C ASP A 123 21.39 -2.62 8.59
N ASN A 124 21.61 -2.76 7.29
CA ASN A 124 22.22 -1.75 6.43
C ASN A 124 21.21 -1.04 5.52
N HIS A 125 19.90 -1.28 5.72
CA HIS A 125 18.85 -0.60 4.95
C HIS A 125 19.01 0.93 5.01
N GLN A 126 18.91 1.56 3.84
CA GLN A 126 18.89 3.01 3.68
C GLN A 126 17.80 3.40 2.68
N LEU A 127 17.38 4.65 2.78
CA LEU A 127 16.47 5.26 1.82
C LEU A 127 17.23 5.73 0.59
N TYR A 128 16.75 5.37 -0.60
CA TYR A 128 17.28 5.79 -1.89
C TYR A 128 16.23 6.55 -2.69
N VAL A 129 16.70 7.39 -3.61
CA VAL A 129 15.82 8.19 -4.47
C VAL A 129 16.24 8.04 -5.92
N LEU A 130 15.26 7.76 -6.76
CA LEU A 130 15.38 7.78 -8.21
C LEU A 130 14.67 9.02 -8.78
N GLU A 131 15.22 9.60 -9.84
CA GLU A 131 14.63 10.72 -10.59
C GLU A 131 14.43 10.34 -12.04
N ASN A 132 13.29 10.67 -12.62
CA ASN A 132 13.04 10.61 -14.06
C ASN A 132 12.50 11.97 -14.54
N SER A 133 13.17 12.61 -15.49
CA SER A 133 12.81 13.93 -16.04
C SER A 133 11.90 13.82 -17.26
N SER A 134 11.49 12.63 -17.70
CA SER A 134 10.50 12.47 -18.77
C SER A 134 9.12 12.95 -18.32
N PRO A 135 8.31 13.55 -19.20
CA PRO A 135 6.92 13.87 -18.87
C PRO A 135 6.06 12.67 -18.50
N ASP A 136 6.39 11.49 -19.01
CA ASP A 136 5.74 10.21 -18.68
C ASP A 136 6.75 9.32 -17.94
N PRO A 137 6.46 8.81 -16.72
CA PRO A 137 7.39 7.97 -15.97
C PRO A 137 7.57 6.58 -16.59
N MET A 138 6.65 6.18 -17.48
CA MET A 138 6.77 4.95 -18.26
C MET A 138 7.79 5.11 -19.40
N GLU A 139 8.21 6.35 -19.72
CA GLU A 139 9.22 6.67 -20.72
C GLU A 139 10.50 7.20 -20.03
N GLY A 140 11.56 7.34 -20.79
CA GLY A 140 12.85 7.79 -20.28
C GLY A 140 13.51 6.77 -19.35
N LYS A 141 14.31 7.27 -18.42
CA LYS A 141 15.06 6.45 -17.44
C LYS A 141 14.97 7.07 -16.06
N PHE A 142 14.82 6.24 -15.08
CA PHE A 142 15.06 6.62 -13.69
C PHE A 142 16.58 6.58 -13.41
N GLU A 143 17.08 7.61 -12.77
CA GLU A 143 18.48 7.78 -12.41
C GLU A 143 18.63 7.85 -10.89
N MET A 144 19.62 7.14 -10.34
CA MET A 144 19.93 7.16 -8.92
C MET A 144 20.44 8.53 -8.48
N LYS A 145 19.79 9.14 -7.48
CA LYS A 145 20.24 10.38 -6.83
C LYS A 145 21.10 10.11 -5.59
N GLY A 146 21.15 8.89 -5.12
CA GLY A 146 21.89 8.46 -3.93
C GLY A 146 20.97 8.13 -2.76
N SER A 147 21.60 7.82 -1.62
CA SER A 147 20.88 7.62 -0.37
C SER A 147 20.55 8.95 0.30
N ILE A 148 19.39 9.02 0.98
CA ILE A 148 19.05 10.14 1.85
C ILE A 148 19.79 9.95 3.18
N ILE A 149 20.60 10.91 3.58
CA ILE A 149 21.27 10.89 4.89
C ILE A 149 20.28 11.35 5.95
N THR A 150 19.63 10.39 6.59
CA THR A 150 18.61 10.62 7.63
C THR A 150 19.24 10.88 9.01
N ASN A 151 20.40 10.29 9.26
CA ASN A 151 21.20 10.47 10.46
C ASN A 151 22.65 10.09 10.16
N PRO A 152 23.66 10.93 10.49
CA PRO A 152 25.06 10.64 10.21
C PRO A 152 25.60 9.41 10.96
N GLU A 153 25.02 9.05 12.11
CA GLU A 153 25.47 7.89 12.90
C GLU A 153 24.77 6.59 12.53
N TRP A 154 23.44 6.65 12.28
CA TRP A 154 22.59 5.49 12.01
C TRP A 154 21.66 5.80 10.85
N ASN A 155 22.17 5.70 9.63
CA ASN A 155 21.39 6.07 8.44
C ASN A 155 20.34 5.02 8.04
N TRP A 156 19.96 4.14 8.98
CA TRP A 156 18.91 3.16 8.72
C TRP A 156 17.55 3.85 8.55
N GLY A 157 16.85 3.48 7.50
CA GLY A 157 15.53 4.01 7.20
C GLY A 157 14.80 3.18 6.15
N ILE A 158 13.47 3.07 6.31
CA ILE A 158 12.57 2.42 5.37
C ILE A 158 11.29 3.24 5.22
N GLN A 159 10.50 2.95 4.17
CA GLN A 159 9.14 3.46 3.98
C GLN A 159 9.04 4.98 4.14
N ALA A 160 9.62 5.71 3.21
CA ALA A 160 9.59 7.17 3.23
C ALA A 160 8.45 7.72 2.38
N THR A 161 7.72 8.68 2.93
CA THR A 161 6.79 9.53 2.19
C THR A 161 7.25 10.98 2.20
N THR A 162 6.97 11.72 1.12
CA THR A 162 7.25 13.16 1.06
C THR A 162 5.99 13.94 0.72
N PHE A 163 5.84 15.09 1.36
CA PHE A 163 4.71 15.98 1.13
C PHE A 163 5.16 17.45 1.22
N GLU A 164 4.35 18.32 0.65
CA GLU A 164 4.57 19.76 0.73
C GLU A 164 3.50 20.41 1.60
N HIS A 165 3.91 21.29 2.49
CA HIS A 165 3.03 22.10 3.29
C HIS A 165 3.55 23.52 3.36
N LYS A 166 2.70 24.52 2.98
CA LYS A 166 3.05 25.95 2.95
C LYS A 166 4.34 26.27 2.20
N GLY A 167 4.58 25.59 1.06
CA GLY A 167 5.77 25.79 0.24
C GLY A 167 7.05 25.17 0.82
N VAL A 168 6.94 24.42 1.89
CA VAL A 168 8.05 23.64 2.49
C VAL A 168 7.81 22.17 2.26
N ARG A 169 8.84 21.46 1.74
CA ARG A 169 8.79 20.03 1.57
C ARG A 169 9.35 19.31 2.78
N TYR A 170 8.65 18.27 3.18
CA TYR A 170 9.03 17.39 4.29
C TYR A 170 9.18 15.96 3.81
N LEU A 171 10.05 15.22 4.48
CA LEU A 171 10.16 13.76 4.41
C LEU A 171 9.75 13.19 5.77
N ALA A 172 8.86 12.20 5.77
CA ALA A 172 8.61 11.36 6.93
C ALA A 172 9.00 9.92 6.60
N TRP A 173 9.60 9.20 7.56
CA TRP A 173 10.07 7.84 7.35
C TRP A 173 10.11 7.03 8.64
N SER A 174 10.24 5.71 8.51
CA SER A 174 10.55 4.82 9.61
C SER A 174 12.06 4.71 9.79
N GLY A 175 12.53 4.94 11.00
CA GLY A 175 13.96 4.91 11.32
C GLY A 175 14.24 4.36 12.71
N TRP A 176 15.50 3.99 12.95
CA TRP A 176 15.94 3.56 14.28
C TRP A 176 16.36 4.73 15.15
N PRO A 177 16.02 4.73 16.45
CA PRO A 177 16.57 5.72 17.39
C PRO A 177 18.07 5.53 17.60
N LYS A 178 18.52 4.29 17.55
CA LYS A 178 19.92 3.85 17.59
C LYS A 178 20.04 2.50 16.90
N ARG A 179 21.26 2.03 16.61
CA ARG A 179 21.46 0.71 16.04
C ARG A 179 20.75 -0.36 16.88
N ARG A 180 19.96 -1.21 16.24
CA ARG A 180 19.26 -2.33 16.86
C ARG A 180 20.25 -3.31 17.49
N THR A 181 19.93 -3.78 18.70
CA THR A 181 20.77 -4.76 19.41
C THR A 181 19.99 -6.03 19.81
N ASN A 182 18.77 -5.86 20.35
CA ASN A 182 18.03 -6.96 20.95
C ASN A 182 16.57 -7.06 20.48
N ALA A 183 15.94 -5.95 20.12
CA ALA A 183 14.53 -5.91 19.74
C ALA A 183 14.32 -4.97 18.56
N GLU A 184 13.34 -5.27 17.74
CA GLU A 184 12.90 -4.37 16.70
C GLU A 184 12.38 -3.09 17.33
N THR A 185 12.94 -1.95 16.92
CA THR A 185 12.49 -0.63 17.37
C THR A 185 12.53 0.32 16.20
N GLN A 186 11.36 0.62 15.67
CA GLN A 186 11.17 1.56 14.59
C GLN A 186 10.29 2.71 15.06
N CYS A 187 10.66 3.91 14.67
CA CYS A 187 10.00 5.16 15.06
C CYS A 187 9.75 6.02 13.83
N ILE A 188 8.73 6.87 13.85
CA ILE A 188 8.48 7.82 12.78
C ILE A 188 9.27 9.11 13.05
N TYR A 189 10.06 9.48 12.06
CA TYR A 189 10.80 10.73 12.00
C TYR A 189 10.26 11.62 10.90
N ILE A 190 10.45 12.93 11.07
CA ILE A 190 10.18 13.94 10.06
C ILE A 190 11.39 14.88 9.95
N ALA A 191 11.66 15.37 8.75
CA ALA A 191 12.64 16.41 8.50
C ALA A 191 12.24 17.28 7.32
N ARG A 192 12.75 18.50 7.27
CA ARG A 192 12.60 19.39 6.12
C ARG A 192 13.59 18.99 5.03
N MET A 193 13.16 19.13 3.78
CA MET A 193 13.95 18.82 2.60
C MET A 193 14.42 20.10 1.89
N LYS A 194 15.68 20.11 1.47
CA LYS A 194 16.26 21.14 0.58
C LYS A 194 15.88 20.89 -0.89
N ASN A 195 15.83 19.66 -1.27
CA ASN A 195 15.47 19.14 -2.58
C ASN A 195 14.94 17.70 -2.42
N PRO A 196 14.42 17.03 -3.45
CA PRO A 196 13.81 15.71 -3.28
C PRO A 196 14.71 14.58 -2.76
N TRP A 197 16.00 14.79 -2.59
CA TRP A 197 16.95 13.76 -2.10
C TRP A 197 17.89 14.25 -0.99
N THR A 198 17.70 15.48 -0.46
CA THR A 198 18.58 16.04 0.56
C THR A 198 17.77 16.71 1.67
N LEU A 199 18.03 16.34 2.91
CA LEU A 199 17.47 17.01 4.09
C LEU A 199 18.25 18.30 4.39
N ASP A 200 17.59 19.31 4.92
CA ASP A 200 18.19 20.56 5.39
C ASP A 200 17.82 20.90 6.84
N SER A 201 17.25 19.95 7.55
CA SER A 201 17.06 20.00 9.00
C SER A 201 17.50 18.69 9.64
N PRO A 202 17.83 18.70 10.96
CA PRO A 202 17.90 17.47 11.73
C PRO A 202 16.58 16.70 11.68
N ARG A 203 16.65 15.39 11.86
CA ARG A 203 15.44 14.56 12.02
C ARG A 203 14.76 14.85 13.36
N VAL A 204 13.47 14.88 13.36
CA VAL A 204 12.63 15.06 14.55
C VAL A 204 11.82 13.77 14.77
N LEU A 205 11.87 13.22 15.97
CA LEU A 205 11.06 12.08 16.38
C LEU A 205 9.64 12.55 16.66
N ILE A 206 8.65 12.05 15.90
CA ILE A 206 7.24 12.42 16.07
C ILE A 206 6.35 11.26 16.52
N SER A 207 6.81 10.00 16.38
CA SER A 207 6.12 8.84 16.94
C SER A 207 7.11 7.73 17.30
N LYS A 208 6.88 7.12 18.46
CA LYS A 208 7.52 5.87 18.91
C LYS A 208 6.43 4.94 19.43
N PRO A 209 6.61 3.62 19.43
CA PRO A 209 5.63 2.69 19.97
C PRO A 209 5.42 2.90 21.49
N GLU A 210 4.23 3.36 21.88
CA GLU A 210 3.85 3.68 23.26
C GLU A 210 2.72 2.80 23.75
N TYR A 211 1.73 2.54 22.91
CA TYR A 211 0.57 1.76 23.25
C TYR A 211 0.80 0.25 23.07
N GLU A 212 0.07 -0.57 23.80
CA GLU A 212 0.19 -2.02 23.69
C GLU A 212 -0.15 -2.51 22.27
N TRP A 213 -1.16 -1.93 21.63
CA TRP A 213 -1.54 -2.29 20.27
C TRP A 213 -0.45 -1.99 19.21
N GLU A 214 0.50 -1.15 19.50
CA GLU A 214 1.67 -0.86 18.63
C GLU A 214 2.81 -1.89 18.80
N ARG A 215 2.69 -2.84 19.73
CA ARG A 215 3.77 -3.75 20.14
C ARG A 215 3.35 -5.21 20.15
N GLN A 216 2.39 -5.57 19.30
CA GLN A 216 1.85 -6.92 19.31
C GLN A 216 2.80 -7.90 18.62
N TRP A 217 3.04 -9.01 19.29
CA TRP A 217 3.78 -10.16 18.80
C TRP A 217 2.89 -11.41 18.92
N VAL A 218 3.12 -12.39 18.03
CA VAL A 218 2.51 -13.70 18.10
C VAL A 218 3.60 -14.72 18.43
N ASN A 219 3.50 -15.36 19.58
CA ASN A 219 4.38 -16.44 19.96
C ASN A 219 4.17 -17.69 19.07
N PRO A 220 5.14 -18.62 18.99
CA PRO A 220 4.97 -19.88 18.24
C PRO A 220 3.78 -20.74 18.68
N ASP A 221 3.32 -20.62 19.91
CA ASP A 221 2.12 -21.30 20.45
C ASP A 221 0.80 -20.57 20.10
N GLY A 222 0.87 -19.45 19.36
CA GLY A 222 -0.27 -18.63 18.99
C GLY A 222 -0.72 -17.63 20.07
N SER A 223 -0.09 -17.62 21.24
CA SER A 223 -0.38 -16.61 22.25
C SER A 223 0.13 -15.24 21.84
N ARG A 224 -0.54 -14.19 22.31
CA ARG A 224 -0.24 -12.80 21.99
C ARG A 224 0.52 -12.12 23.12
N THR A 225 1.53 -11.33 22.76
CA THR A 225 2.26 -10.47 23.70
C THR A 225 2.60 -9.14 23.05
N ALA A 226 2.81 -8.10 23.86
CA ALA A 226 3.28 -6.79 23.42
C ALA A 226 4.82 -6.71 23.23
N TYR A 227 5.54 -7.77 23.55
CA TYR A 227 7.00 -7.83 23.47
C TYR A 227 7.42 -9.00 22.56
N PRO A 228 8.51 -8.91 21.76
CA PRO A 228 9.54 -7.86 21.75
C PRO A 228 9.38 -6.78 20.65
N ILE A 229 8.22 -6.66 20.01
CA ILE A 229 8.01 -5.74 18.88
C ILE A 229 7.75 -4.33 19.36
N TYR A 230 8.46 -3.35 18.74
CA TYR A 230 8.33 -1.92 18.96
C TYR A 230 8.39 -1.22 17.61
N VAL A 231 7.29 -1.25 16.85
CA VAL A 231 7.26 -0.80 15.46
C VAL A 231 6.19 0.26 15.24
N ASN A 232 6.63 1.44 14.80
CA ASN A 232 5.86 2.41 14.04
C ASN A 232 6.59 2.59 12.69
N GLU A 233 5.91 2.30 11.58
CA GLU A 233 6.49 2.32 10.24
C GLU A 233 5.50 2.79 9.19
N GLY A 234 5.92 2.93 7.92
CA GLY A 234 5.06 3.24 6.79
C GLY A 234 4.26 4.54 6.94
N PRO A 235 4.89 5.68 7.29
CA PRO A 235 4.16 6.93 7.38
C PRO A 235 3.55 7.30 6.04
N GLN A 236 2.29 7.77 6.04
CA GLN A 236 1.59 8.23 4.85
C GLN A 236 0.85 9.52 5.15
N PHE A 237 1.12 10.55 4.35
CA PHE A 237 0.52 11.87 4.55
C PHE A 237 -0.90 11.95 3.98
N PHE A 238 -1.77 12.60 4.72
CA PHE A 238 -3.09 13.00 4.29
C PHE A 238 -3.56 14.26 5.07
N HIS A 239 -4.80 14.70 4.86
CA HIS A 239 -5.33 15.88 5.54
C HIS A 239 -6.85 15.75 5.77
N SER A 240 -7.40 16.57 6.68
CA SER A 240 -8.84 16.75 6.84
C SER A 240 -9.46 17.37 5.59
N LYS A 241 -10.77 17.23 5.44
CA LYS A 241 -11.52 17.74 4.29
C LYS A 241 -11.36 19.24 4.07
N ASP A 242 -11.18 20.00 5.14
CA ASP A 242 -11.00 21.45 5.11
C ASP A 242 -9.51 21.89 5.12
N ASN A 243 -8.58 20.93 5.06
CA ASN A 243 -7.12 21.13 5.09
C ASN A 243 -6.58 21.80 6.37
N LYS A 244 -7.36 21.87 7.46
CA LYS A 244 -6.90 22.48 8.71
C LYS A 244 -6.16 21.51 9.63
N THR A 245 -6.36 20.22 9.43
CA THR A 245 -5.64 19.18 10.15
C THR A 245 -4.79 18.37 9.19
N LEU A 246 -3.50 18.34 9.43
CA LEU A 246 -2.55 17.47 8.74
C LEU A 246 -2.53 16.12 9.45
N ILE A 247 -2.42 15.07 8.68
CA ILE A 247 -2.48 13.70 9.17
C ILE A 247 -1.27 12.93 8.64
N LEU A 248 -0.58 12.22 9.54
CA LEU A 248 0.33 11.14 9.18
C LEU A 248 -0.23 9.84 9.74
N TYR A 249 -0.71 9.00 8.85
CA TYR A 249 -0.98 7.61 9.18
C TYR A 249 0.35 6.86 9.29
N TYR A 250 0.39 5.84 10.12
CA TYR A 250 1.54 4.95 10.23
C TYR A 250 1.06 3.54 10.56
N ALA A 251 1.83 2.55 10.21
CA ALA A 251 1.55 1.18 10.58
C ALA A 251 2.29 0.82 11.87
N ALA A 252 1.73 -0.11 12.63
CA ALA A 252 2.25 -0.50 13.92
C ALA A 252 2.14 -2.01 14.15
N SER A 253 2.93 -2.53 15.06
CA SER A 253 3.14 -3.96 15.31
C SER A 253 3.94 -4.66 14.22
N GLY A 254 4.12 -5.99 14.30
CA GLY A 254 4.85 -6.76 13.31
C GLY A 254 4.03 -6.95 12.04
N SER A 255 4.59 -6.58 10.88
CA SER A 255 3.92 -6.72 9.58
C SER A 255 3.60 -8.18 9.20
N TRP A 256 4.26 -9.14 9.84
CA TRP A 256 4.03 -10.59 9.71
C TRP A 256 2.93 -11.13 10.62
N SER A 257 2.35 -10.29 11.48
CA SER A 257 1.31 -10.68 12.42
C SER A 257 -0.08 -10.22 11.97
N PRO A 258 -1.16 -10.88 12.40
CA PRO A 258 -2.53 -10.42 12.14
C PRO A 258 -2.87 -9.10 12.83
N TYR A 259 -2.04 -8.66 13.76
CA TYR A 259 -2.22 -7.46 14.59
C TYR A 259 -1.56 -6.22 14.01
N TYR A 260 -0.88 -6.33 12.87
CA TYR A 260 -0.45 -5.16 12.10
C TYR A 260 -1.66 -4.27 11.84
N CYS A 261 -1.54 -2.98 12.11
CA CYS A 261 -2.66 -2.06 12.08
C CYS A 261 -2.17 -0.64 11.84
N VAL A 262 -3.10 0.28 11.64
CA VAL A 262 -2.79 1.68 11.33
C VAL A 262 -3.09 2.57 12.52
N GLY A 263 -2.11 3.37 12.91
CA GLY A 263 -2.24 4.50 13.81
C GLY A 263 -2.33 5.83 13.06
N MET A 264 -2.57 6.90 13.81
CA MET A 264 -2.74 8.24 13.26
C MET A 264 -2.08 9.28 14.15
N LEU A 265 -1.30 10.16 13.53
CA LEU A 265 -0.83 11.41 14.09
C LEU A 265 -1.58 12.57 13.44
N THR A 266 -1.95 13.56 14.20
CA THR A 266 -2.59 14.78 13.69
C THR A 266 -1.83 16.01 14.16
N ALA A 267 -1.75 17.03 13.31
CA ALA A 267 -1.21 18.34 13.63
C ALA A 267 -2.11 19.44 13.06
N ASP A 268 -2.22 20.57 13.76
CA ASP A 268 -2.85 21.76 13.19
C ASP A 268 -2.02 22.26 12.00
N ALA A 269 -2.67 22.61 10.89
CA ALA A 269 -2.00 23.10 9.68
C ALA A 269 -1.21 24.41 9.89
N GLU A 270 -1.45 25.15 10.97
CA GLU A 270 -0.71 26.36 11.32
C GLU A 270 0.49 26.08 12.26
N SER A 271 0.63 24.85 12.77
CA SER A 271 1.70 24.49 13.72
C SER A 271 3.05 24.27 13.03
N ASP A 272 4.12 24.30 13.81
CA ASP A 272 5.46 23.88 13.35
C ASP A 272 5.55 22.35 13.33
N LEU A 273 5.66 21.76 12.15
CA LEU A 273 5.73 20.31 11.97
C LEU A 273 7.03 19.69 12.48
N LEU A 274 8.07 20.50 12.72
CA LEU A 274 9.33 20.05 13.33
C LEU A 274 9.32 20.18 14.86
N ASP A 275 8.24 20.67 15.47
CA ASP A 275 8.02 20.57 16.90
C ASP A 275 7.26 19.26 17.21
N PRO A 276 7.84 18.28 17.95
CA PRO A 276 7.14 17.07 18.34
C PRO A 276 5.81 17.33 19.08
N ALA A 277 5.71 18.46 19.81
CA ALA A 277 4.51 18.81 20.55
C ALA A 277 3.33 19.20 19.64
N SER A 278 3.58 19.51 18.38
CA SER A 278 2.53 19.76 17.38
C SER A 278 1.75 18.50 16.99
N TRP A 279 2.31 17.33 17.23
CA TRP A 279 1.73 16.08 16.81
C TRP A 279 0.97 15.39 17.96
N THR A 280 -0.29 15.10 17.72
CA THR A 280 -1.15 14.34 18.63
C THR A 280 -1.35 12.93 18.09
N LYS A 281 -1.03 11.92 18.88
CA LYS A 281 -1.19 10.51 18.53
C LYS A 281 -2.55 9.98 18.96
N SER A 282 -3.23 9.24 18.08
CA SER A 282 -4.41 8.46 18.46
C SER A 282 -4.06 7.37 19.47
N SER A 283 -4.83 7.27 20.54
CA SER A 283 -4.65 6.23 21.58
C SER A 283 -5.14 4.84 21.16
N VAL A 284 -5.85 4.75 20.04
CA VAL A 284 -6.39 3.50 19.47
C VAL A 284 -6.04 3.41 17.98
N PRO A 285 -5.94 2.20 17.41
CA PRO A 285 -5.75 2.04 15.98
C PRO A 285 -6.97 2.59 15.22
N VAL A 286 -6.73 3.24 14.09
CA VAL A 286 -7.78 3.82 13.23
C VAL A 286 -8.18 2.88 12.09
N PHE A 287 -7.38 1.84 11.83
CA PHE A 287 -7.68 0.79 10.86
C PHE A 287 -6.96 -0.49 11.28
N GLN A 288 -7.70 -1.59 11.44
CA GLN A 288 -7.16 -2.84 11.98
C GLN A 288 -7.88 -4.04 11.38
N GLN A 289 -7.44 -5.25 11.73
CA GLN A 289 -8.05 -6.50 11.27
C GLN A 289 -9.58 -6.52 11.46
N SER A 290 -10.25 -7.21 10.55
CA SER A 290 -11.66 -7.54 10.65
C SER A 290 -11.84 -9.05 10.63
N LEU A 291 -12.20 -9.65 11.76
CA LEU A 291 -12.47 -11.09 11.87
C LEU A 291 -13.70 -11.47 11.04
N GLU A 292 -14.72 -10.60 10.99
CA GLU A 292 -15.93 -10.80 10.20
C GLU A 292 -15.64 -10.87 8.70
N ASN A 293 -14.73 -10.00 8.23
CA ASN A 293 -14.34 -9.92 6.82
C ASN A 293 -13.15 -10.81 6.46
N GLU A 294 -12.59 -11.55 7.43
CA GLU A 294 -11.39 -12.40 7.24
C GLU A 294 -10.22 -11.60 6.64
N VAL A 295 -9.96 -10.42 7.21
CA VAL A 295 -8.87 -9.54 6.81
C VAL A 295 -7.95 -9.32 8.00
N TYR A 296 -6.69 -9.63 7.81
CA TYR A 296 -5.69 -9.61 8.87
C TYR A 296 -4.50 -8.72 8.51
N GLY A 297 -3.94 -8.05 9.50
CA GLY A 297 -2.73 -7.27 9.38
C GLY A 297 -2.78 -6.18 8.29
N PRO A 298 -3.82 -5.32 8.24
CA PRO A 298 -3.87 -4.25 7.25
C PRO A 298 -2.87 -3.13 7.58
N GLY A 299 -2.18 -2.62 6.56
CA GLY A 299 -1.22 -1.51 6.68
C GLY A 299 -0.60 -1.12 5.36
N GLY A 300 0.47 -0.30 5.37
CA GLY A 300 1.13 0.16 4.16
C GLY A 300 0.19 0.98 3.27
N LEU A 301 -0.27 2.13 3.76
CA LEU A 301 -1.30 2.93 3.11
C LEU A 301 -0.75 3.76 1.93
N SER A 302 -1.61 4.02 0.96
CA SER A 302 -1.46 5.06 -0.06
C SER A 302 -2.84 5.62 -0.40
N PHE A 303 -2.94 6.89 -0.79
CA PHE A 303 -4.21 7.55 -1.08
C PHE A 303 -4.24 8.08 -2.50
N VAL A 304 -5.34 7.84 -3.20
CA VAL A 304 -5.56 8.35 -4.55
C VAL A 304 -6.99 8.91 -4.69
N PRO A 305 -7.18 10.00 -5.48
CA PRO A 305 -8.52 10.47 -5.83
C PRO A 305 -9.17 9.54 -6.87
N SER A 306 -10.49 9.59 -6.97
CA SER A 306 -11.21 9.08 -8.15
C SER A 306 -10.86 9.88 -9.41
N PRO A 307 -11.08 9.36 -10.64
CA PRO A 307 -10.77 10.06 -11.88
C PRO A 307 -11.41 11.45 -12.01
N ASP A 308 -12.57 11.67 -11.43
CA ASP A 308 -13.27 12.97 -11.40
C ASP A 308 -12.94 13.83 -10.18
N GLY A 309 -12.09 13.33 -9.27
CA GLY A 309 -11.64 14.04 -8.07
C GLY A 309 -12.70 14.19 -6.97
N THR A 310 -13.87 13.55 -7.08
CA THR A 310 -14.96 13.71 -6.11
C THR A 310 -14.88 12.76 -4.92
N GLU A 311 -14.11 11.69 -5.05
CA GLU A 311 -13.93 10.64 -4.05
C GLU A 311 -12.45 10.40 -3.76
N TRP A 312 -12.18 9.84 -2.57
CA TRP A 312 -10.86 9.39 -2.19
C TRP A 312 -10.86 7.90 -1.91
N TYR A 313 -9.79 7.25 -2.31
CA TYR A 313 -9.56 5.83 -2.11
C TYR A 313 -8.26 5.60 -1.35
N MET A 314 -8.29 4.63 -0.48
CA MET A 314 -7.13 4.12 0.24
C MET A 314 -6.70 2.80 -0.41
N ILE A 315 -5.43 2.69 -0.75
CA ILE A 315 -4.78 1.44 -1.14
C ILE A 315 -3.95 0.98 0.06
N TYR A 316 -4.02 -0.31 0.38
CA TYR A 316 -3.33 -0.90 1.51
C TYR A 316 -3.03 -2.37 1.24
N HIS A 317 -2.09 -2.97 1.94
CA HIS A 317 -1.96 -4.42 1.92
C HIS A 317 -2.65 -5.05 3.13
N ALA A 318 -3.09 -6.30 2.96
CA ALA A 318 -3.59 -7.13 4.06
C ALA A 318 -3.45 -8.61 3.71
N ARG A 319 -3.76 -9.50 4.68
CA ARG A 319 -3.74 -10.96 4.53
C ARG A 319 -5.15 -11.54 4.65
N GLN A 320 -5.33 -12.75 4.11
CA GLN A 320 -6.50 -13.60 4.36
C GLN A 320 -6.20 -14.74 5.35
N VAL A 321 -4.99 -14.77 5.90
CA VAL A 321 -4.52 -15.77 6.84
C VAL A 321 -4.03 -15.12 8.13
N THR A 322 -4.22 -15.80 9.24
CA THR A 322 -3.81 -15.31 10.58
C THR A 322 -2.32 -15.51 10.86
N ASN A 323 -1.70 -16.49 10.21
CA ASN A 323 -0.27 -16.76 10.36
C ASN A 323 0.49 -15.90 9.37
N GLY A 324 1.32 -15.03 9.89
CA GLY A 324 2.25 -14.25 9.09
C GLY A 324 3.36 -15.11 8.50
N ASP A 325 4.27 -14.46 7.81
CA ASP A 325 5.35 -15.09 7.05
C ASP A 325 6.36 -15.80 7.98
N THR A 326 6.15 -17.09 8.18
CA THR A 326 7.13 -17.96 8.84
C THR A 326 7.96 -18.67 7.76
N GLY A 327 8.67 -17.89 6.91
CA GLY A 327 9.52 -18.44 5.86
C GLY A 327 8.77 -19.00 4.64
N SER A 328 7.59 -18.52 4.38
CA SER A 328 6.70 -18.87 3.27
C SER A 328 6.59 -17.74 2.25
N PRO A 329 6.05 -17.97 1.03
CA PRO A 329 5.83 -16.87 0.08
C PRO A 329 5.05 -15.72 0.67
N GLU A 330 5.23 -14.51 0.14
CA GLU A 330 4.51 -13.29 0.56
C GLU A 330 3.00 -13.55 0.56
N THR A 331 2.35 -13.27 1.67
CA THR A 331 0.90 -13.47 1.82
C THR A 331 0.12 -12.17 1.87
N ARG A 332 0.82 -11.02 1.90
CA ARG A 332 0.19 -9.71 1.79
C ARG A 332 -0.28 -9.50 0.36
N ASN A 333 -1.48 -8.99 0.23
CA ASN A 333 -2.03 -8.61 -1.07
C ASN A 333 -2.58 -7.18 -1.03
N PRO A 334 -2.32 -6.38 -2.09
CA PRO A 334 -2.80 -5.00 -2.16
C PRO A 334 -4.31 -4.97 -2.42
N ARG A 335 -4.97 -4.08 -1.71
CA ARG A 335 -6.41 -3.85 -1.76
C ARG A 335 -6.70 -2.37 -1.89
N ILE A 336 -7.86 -2.03 -2.43
CA ILE A 336 -8.34 -0.66 -2.54
C ILE A 336 -9.75 -0.55 -2.02
N GLN A 337 -10.04 0.50 -1.26
CA GLN A 337 -11.40 0.84 -0.84
C GLN A 337 -11.59 2.34 -0.74
N LYS A 338 -12.84 2.78 -0.94
CA LYS A 338 -13.23 4.17 -0.75
C LYS A 338 -13.13 4.55 0.72
N ILE A 339 -12.62 5.75 1.01
CA ILE A 339 -12.70 6.36 2.34
C ILE A 339 -13.89 7.31 2.44
N GLY A 340 -14.42 7.45 3.65
CA GLY A 340 -15.46 8.41 4.00
C GLY A 340 -14.88 9.66 4.67
N TRP A 341 -15.79 10.49 5.16
CA TRP A 341 -15.50 11.64 6.00
C TRP A 341 -16.45 11.62 7.19
N ASP A 342 -15.94 11.81 8.39
CA ASP A 342 -16.79 11.93 9.58
C ASP A 342 -17.46 13.31 9.68
N ALA A 343 -18.25 13.52 10.73
CA ALA A 343 -18.97 14.77 10.95
C ALA A 343 -18.04 16.00 11.18
N HIS A 344 -16.77 15.75 11.48
CA HIS A 344 -15.74 16.79 11.69
C HIS A 344 -14.85 16.99 10.45
N GLY A 345 -15.14 16.26 9.36
CA GLY A 345 -14.33 16.30 8.15
C GLY A 345 -13.00 15.55 8.27
N MET A 346 -12.86 14.66 9.24
CA MET A 346 -11.73 13.75 9.33
C MET A 346 -11.96 12.54 8.43
N PRO A 347 -10.90 11.96 7.83
CA PRO A 347 -11.04 10.77 7.01
C PRO A 347 -11.54 9.59 7.84
N ASP A 348 -12.57 8.92 7.35
CA ASP A 348 -13.07 7.64 7.86
C ASP A 348 -12.57 6.52 6.95
N LEU A 349 -11.60 5.75 7.42
CA LEU A 349 -11.00 4.65 6.66
C LEU A 349 -11.91 3.42 6.56
N GLY A 350 -12.98 3.36 7.37
CA GLY A 350 -13.94 2.27 7.41
C GLY A 350 -13.36 0.98 7.98
N ILE A 351 -13.89 -0.14 7.54
CA ILE A 351 -13.49 -1.50 7.93
C ILE A 351 -12.85 -2.19 6.72
N PRO A 352 -11.74 -2.95 6.90
CA PRO A 352 -11.11 -3.67 5.80
C PRO A 352 -12.10 -4.59 5.07
N VAL A 353 -12.16 -4.47 3.75
CA VAL A 353 -13.13 -5.18 2.91
C VAL A 353 -12.67 -6.62 2.63
N ARG A 354 -13.58 -7.59 2.76
CA ARG A 354 -13.36 -9.00 2.43
C ARG A 354 -12.86 -9.15 0.98
N ALA A 355 -11.90 -10.06 0.78
CA ALA A 355 -11.49 -10.45 -0.57
C ALA A 355 -12.64 -11.13 -1.33
N GLY A 356 -12.75 -10.86 -2.64
CA GLY A 356 -13.85 -11.35 -3.47
C GLY A 356 -15.18 -10.61 -3.30
N GLY A 357 -15.28 -9.70 -2.32
CA GLY A 357 -16.43 -8.83 -2.16
C GLY A 357 -16.54 -7.81 -3.29
N THR A 358 -17.73 -7.62 -3.83
CA THR A 358 -17.98 -6.69 -4.94
C THR A 358 -18.12 -5.26 -4.43
N LEU A 359 -17.37 -4.34 -4.99
CA LEU A 359 -17.35 -2.92 -4.66
C LEU A 359 -17.65 -2.05 -5.88
N PRO A 360 -18.29 -0.89 -5.73
CA PRO A 360 -18.49 0.05 -6.82
C PRO A 360 -17.16 0.66 -7.26
N LYS A 361 -16.95 0.81 -8.57
CA LYS A 361 -15.78 1.50 -9.14
C LYS A 361 -15.71 2.96 -8.70
N PRO A 362 -14.51 3.56 -8.70
CA PRO A 362 -14.33 4.97 -8.46
C PRO A 362 -15.12 5.84 -9.43
N SER A 363 -15.71 6.92 -8.91
CA SER A 363 -16.46 7.88 -9.71
C SER A 363 -15.61 8.44 -10.86
N GLY A 364 -16.22 8.57 -12.06
CA GLY A 364 -15.49 9.02 -13.26
C GLY A 364 -14.64 7.94 -13.93
N THR A 365 -14.63 6.69 -13.44
CA THR A 365 -13.98 5.58 -14.15
C THR A 365 -14.70 5.32 -15.47
N LEU A 366 -13.94 5.35 -16.59
CA LEU A 366 -14.49 5.04 -17.91
C LEU A 366 -14.79 3.53 -17.99
N LEU A 367 -16.05 3.21 -18.22
CA LEU A 367 -16.48 1.84 -18.44
C LEU A 367 -16.09 1.42 -19.88
N LYS A 368 -15.34 0.34 -19.99
CA LYS A 368 -14.92 -0.24 -21.30
C LYS A 368 -15.93 -1.22 -21.83
#